data_9643f53c99d689d38b8874142bcc18e3
#
_entry.id   9643f53c99d689d38b8874142bcc18e3
#
_cell.length_a   1.000
_cell.length_b   1.000
_cell.length_c   1.000
_cell.angle_alpha   90.00
_cell.angle_beta   90.00
_cell.angle_gamma   90.00
#
_symmetry.space_group_name_H-M   'P 1'
#
loop_
_entity.id
_entity.type
_entity.pdbx_description
1 polymer ?
#
loop_
_entity_poly.entity_id
_entity_poly.type
_entity_poly.pdbx_seq_one_letter_code
_entity_poly.pdbx_strand_id
1 'polypeptide(L)' 'MSIYVNLDVMMARRHMGAGELADKIGITPANLSILKNNKAKAVRFSTLEALCRVLDCQPGDLLEYRPDDGAEPH' A
#
# COMPACT_ATOMS: atom_id res chain seq x y z
N MET A 1 -14.06 1.66 -4.04
CA MET A 1 -12.98 2.65 -3.86
C MET A 1 -12.11 2.69 -5.11
N SER A 2 -11.87 3.88 -5.63
CA SER A 2 -11.17 4.03 -6.90
C SER A 2 -9.65 4.01 -6.75
N ILE A 3 -9.14 4.27 -5.57
CA ILE A 3 -7.70 4.22 -5.32
C ILE A 3 -7.37 2.92 -4.62
N TYR A 4 -6.41 2.19 -5.17
CA TYR A 4 -5.97 0.90 -4.65
C TYR A 4 -4.52 0.98 -4.21
N VAL A 5 -4.20 0.26 -3.15
CA VAL A 5 -2.84 0.15 -2.65
C VAL A 5 -2.29 -1.20 -3.07
N ASN A 6 -1.29 -1.19 -3.95
CA ASN A 6 -0.69 -2.42 -4.49
C ASN A 6 0.50 -2.87 -3.66
N LEU A 7 0.30 -2.91 -2.34
CA LEU A 7 1.38 -3.23 -1.43
C LEU A 7 1.79 -4.69 -1.55
N ASP A 8 0.83 -5.60 -1.73
CA ASP A 8 1.13 -7.02 -1.88
C ASP A 8 2.08 -7.30 -3.03
N VAL A 9 1.87 -6.60 -4.16
CA VAL A 9 2.71 -6.79 -5.35
C VAL A 9 4.14 -6.41 -5.05
N MET A 10 4.33 -5.25 -4.41
CA MET A 10 5.67 -4.78 -4.11
C MET A 10 6.35 -5.62 -3.04
N MET A 11 5.60 -6.07 -2.04
CA MET A 11 6.13 -6.97 -1.03
C MET A 11 6.62 -8.28 -1.66
N ALA A 12 5.82 -8.82 -2.58
CA ALA A 12 6.20 -10.04 -3.28
C ALA A 12 7.46 -9.85 -4.12
N ARG A 13 7.56 -8.72 -4.80
CA ARG A 13 8.74 -8.40 -5.61
C ARG A 13 10.00 -8.32 -4.78
N ARG A 14 9.89 -7.86 -3.54
CA ARG A 14 11.04 -7.70 -2.63
C ARG A 14 11.20 -8.89 -1.69
N HIS A 15 10.36 -9.92 -1.83
CA HIS A 15 10.40 -11.10 -0.97
C HIS A 15 10.33 -10.71 0.51
N MET A 16 9.46 -9.76 0.83
CA MET A 16 9.36 -9.21 2.18
C MET A 16 8.01 -9.54 2.78
N GLY A 17 8.02 -10.09 3.98
CA GLY A 17 6.79 -10.40 4.69
C GLY A 17 6.21 -9.17 5.40
N ALA A 18 4.93 -9.29 5.77
CA ALA A 18 4.20 -8.17 6.38
C ALA A 18 4.81 -7.76 7.73
N GLY A 19 5.20 -8.73 8.55
CA GLY A 19 5.80 -8.41 9.83
C GLY A 19 7.12 -7.67 9.70
N GLU A 20 7.95 -8.10 8.75
CA GLU A 20 9.21 -7.45 8.48
C GLU A 20 9.01 -6.01 8.00
N LEU A 21 8.07 -5.83 7.06
CA LEU A 21 7.81 -4.51 6.51
C LEU A 21 7.26 -3.57 7.58
N ALA A 22 6.29 -4.04 8.36
CA ALA A 22 5.71 -3.21 9.43
C ALA A 22 6.79 -2.76 10.42
N ASP A 23 7.68 -3.66 10.78
CA ASP A 23 8.78 -3.35 11.69
C ASP A 23 9.70 -2.30 11.09
N LYS A 24 10.05 -2.43 9.82
CA LYS A 24 10.98 -1.51 9.16
C LYS A 24 10.41 -0.11 9.00
N ILE A 25 9.10 0.02 8.82
CA ILE A 25 8.50 1.34 8.63
C ILE A 25 7.89 1.89 9.93
N GLY A 26 7.94 1.11 11.01
CA GLY A 26 7.54 1.61 12.33
C GLY A 26 6.04 1.68 12.56
N ILE A 27 5.27 0.80 11.94
CA ILE A 27 3.83 0.71 12.21
C ILE A 27 3.49 -0.69 12.70
N THR A 28 2.29 -0.85 13.24
CA THR A 28 1.86 -2.16 13.71
C THR A 28 1.48 -3.04 12.53
N PRO A 29 1.59 -4.37 12.67
CA PRO A 29 1.10 -5.26 11.63
C PRO A 29 -0.37 -5.07 11.31
N ALA A 30 -1.17 -4.70 12.31
CA ALA A 30 -2.60 -4.43 12.08
C ALA A 30 -2.79 -3.24 11.16
N ASN A 31 -2.03 -2.16 11.37
CA ASN A 31 -2.12 -0.98 10.50
C ASN A 31 -1.65 -1.29 9.09
N LEU A 32 -0.60 -2.09 8.97
CA LEU A 32 -0.12 -2.50 7.65
C LEU A 32 -1.18 -3.33 6.93
N SER A 33 -1.86 -4.21 7.66
CA SER A 33 -2.92 -5.03 7.09
C SER A 33 -4.07 -4.19 6.55
N ILE A 34 -4.41 -3.11 7.25
CA ILE A 34 -5.45 -2.18 6.78
C ILE A 34 -5.06 -1.58 5.43
N LEU A 35 -3.80 -1.15 5.30
CA LEU A 35 -3.31 -0.63 4.04
C LEU A 35 -3.30 -1.70 2.95
N LYS A 36 -2.75 -2.86 3.27
CA LYS A 36 -2.56 -3.95 2.33
C LYS A 36 -3.89 -4.45 1.76
N ASN A 37 -4.94 -4.46 2.58
CA ASN A 37 -6.24 -4.97 2.18
C ASN A 37 -7.15 -3.88 1.64
N ASN A 38 -6.61 -2.70 1.36
CA ASN A 38 -7.35 -1.60 0.74
C ASN A 38 -8.52 -1.11 1.60
N LYS A 39 -8.34 -1.17 2.92
CA LYS A 39 -9.36 -0.71 3.86
C LYS A 39 -9.02 0.65 4.46
N ALA A 40 -7.83 1.17 4.17
CA ALA A 40 -7.43 2.48 4.66
C ALA A 40 -8.13 3.56 3.84
N LYS A 41 -8.58 4.60 4.52
CA LYS A 41 -9.19 5.75 3.85
C LYS A 41 -8.19 6.86 3.63
N ALA A 42 -7.02 6.75 4.23
CA ALA A 42 -5.96 7.74 4.10
C ALA A 42 -4.63 7.08 4.40
N VAL A 43 -3.58 7.66 3.88
CA VAL A 43 -2.21 7.26 4.21
C VAL A 43 -1.40 8.54 4.39
N ARG A 44 -0.60 8.56 5.45
CA ARG A 44 0.26 9.72 5.71
C ARG A 44 1.42 9.71 4.71
N PHE A 45 1.83 10.89 4.29
CA PHE A 45 2.99 10.99 3.41
C PHE A 45 4.24 10.41 4.05
N SER A 46 4.39 10.54 5.38
CA SER A 46 5.53 9.95 6.07
C SER A 46 5.53 8.42 5.95
N THR A 47 4.36 7.81 6.05
CA THR A 47 4.23 6.36 5.86
C THR A 47 4.52 5.97 4.42
N LEU A 48 3.96 6.73 3.48
CA LEU A 48 4.19 6.48 2.06
C LEU A 48 5.67 6.58 1.72
N GLU A 49 6.34 7.59 2.25
CA GLU A 49 7.77 7.77 2.05
C GLU A 49 8.57 6.58 2.60
N ALA A 50 8.22 6.12 3.79
CA ALA A 50 8.88 4.98 4.39
C ALA A 50 8.69 3.71 3.56
N LEU A 51 7.49 3.51 3.04
CA LEU A 51 7.21 2.38 2.16
C LEU A 51 8.06 2.45 0.89
N CYS A 52 8.13 3.62 0.27
CA CYS A 52 8.95 3.80 -0.94
C CYS A 52 10.42 3.53 -0.66
N ARG A 53 10.92 4.00 0.48
CA ARG A 53 12.32 3.82 0.83
C ARG A 53 12.64 2.34 1.07
N VAL A 54 11.81 1.66 1.86
CA VAL A 54 12.08 0.28 2.24
C VAL A 54 11.86 -0.67 1.06
N LEU A 55 10.83 -0.42 0.25
CA LEU A 55 10.53 -1.26 -0.90
C LEU A 55 11.26 -0.82 -2.17
N ASP A 56 12.02 0.27 -2.09
CA ASP A 56 12.79 0.81 -3.22
C ASP A 56 11.89 1.00 -4.43
N CYS A 57 10.86 1.81 -4.27
CA CYS A 57 9.89 2.06 -5.34
C CYS A 57 9.37 3.47 -5.25
N GLN A 58 8.53 3.83 -6.20
CA GLN A 58 7.91 5.14 -6.28
C GLN A 58 6.46 5.07 -5.79
N PRO A 59 5.88 6.20 -5.36
CA PRO A 59 4.47 6.18 -4.96
C PRO A 59 3.54 5.61 -6.02
N GLY A 60 3.84 5.84 -7.30
CA GLY A 60 3.04 5.31 -8.39
C GLY A 60 3.09 3.80 -8.52
N ASP A 61 4.08 3.17 -7.89
CA ASP A 61 4.15 1.71 -7.84
C ASP A 61 3.23 1.16 -6.74
N LEU A 62 2.90 2.00 -5.76
CA LEU A 62 2.11 1.58 -4.61
C LEU A 62 0.64 1.98 -4.74
N LEU A 63 0.37 3.11 -5.39
CA LEU A 63 -0.98 3.64 -5.48
C LEU A 63 -1.45 3.60 -6.93
N GLU A 64 -2.70 3.16 -7.09
CA GLU A 64 -3.27 3.03 -8.43
C GLU A 64 -4.69 3.57 -8.42
N TYR A 65 -5.01 4.41 -9.40
CA TYR A 65 -6.38 4.84 -9.62
C TYR A 65 -7.05 3.88 -10.58
N ARG A 66 -8.21 3.35 -10.17
CA ARG A 66 -9.04 2.53 -11.04
C ARG A 66 -10.41 3.16 -11.11
N PRO A 67 -10.88 3.51 -12.29
CA PRO A 67 -12.24 4.04 -12.41
C PRO A 67 -13.27 3.01 -11.95
N ASP A 68 -14.35 3.48 -11.37
CA ASP A 68 -15.43 2.61 -10.92
C ASP A 68 -16.35 2.33 -12.10
N ASP A 69 -15.80 1.68 -13.10
CA ASP A 69 -16.55 1.42 -14.34
C ASP A 69 -17.50 0.24 -14.20
N GLY A 70 -17.26 -0.56 -13.22
CA GLY A 70 -18.19 -1.65 -12.97
C GLY A 70 -19.51 -1.14 -12.46
N ALA A 71 -19.47 0.01 -11.93
CA ALA A 71 -20.69 0.67 -11.53
C ALA A 71 -21.18 1.53 -12.66
N GLU A 72 -20.34 1.51 -12.89
CA GLU A 72 -20.65 2.26 -13.41
C GLU A 72 -20.65 2.85 -13.99
N PRO A 73 -21.24 3.15 -14.16
CA PRO A 73 -21.25 3.71 -14.59
C PRO A 73 -21.29 4.42 -14.51
N HIS A 74 -21.18 4.51 -14.41
CA HIS A 74 -21.33 5.10 -14.37
C HIS A 74 -21.75 5.51 -14.75
#